data_11ca6e603c34f5eb1d8af9f580fd1fd1
#
_entry.id   11ca6e603c34f5eb1d8af9f580fd1fd1
#
_cell.length_a   1.000
_cell.length_b   1.000
_cell.length_c   1.000
_cell.angle_alpha   90.00
_cell.angle_beta   90.00
_cell.angle_gamma   90.00
#
_symmetry.space_group_name_H-M   'P 1'
#
loop_
_entity.id
_entity.type
_entity.pdbx_description
1 polymer ?
#
loop_
_entity_poly.entity_id
_entity_poly.type
_entity_poly.pdbx_seq_one_letter_code
_entity_poly.pdbx_strand_id
1 'polypeptide(L)'
;MKKMLLLTAMLSVIGAAAQAAPVGTLSVHILNQQTGKPAPGVAVMLERQDGSAWREIAHAATDNDGRVRSLYPAAADMDPGVYRVTFKTGAYFHGQGQDTFFPEVPVLFQVTQQNEKLHVPLLLSQYGYATYRGS
;
A
#
# COMPACT_ATOMS: atom_id res chain seq x y z
N MET A 1 53.29 36.71 35.88
CA MET A 1 52.86 36.13 34.63
C MET A 1 51.71 35.17 34.93
N LYS A 2 50.45 35.61 34.72
CA LYS A 2 49.26 34.76 34.91
C LYS A 2 48.90 34.10 33.60
N LYS A 3 49.04 32.77 33.53
CA LYS A 3 48.57 31.96 32.39
C LYS A 3 47.08 31.76 32.51
N MET A 4 46.36 32.38 31.63
CA MET A 4 44.90 32.20 31.50
C MET A 4 44.64 30.98 30.64
N LEU A 5 44.10 29.90 31.22
CA LEU A 5 43.68 28.70 30.52
C LEU A 5 42.27 28.98 29.96
N LEU A 6 42.17 29.10 28.64
CA LEU A 6 40.87 29.09 27.94
C LEU A 6 40.35 27.64 27.82
N LEU A 7 39.30 27.35 28.55
CA LEU A 7 38.59 26.10 28.45
C LEU A 7 37.54 26.22 27.34
N THR A 8 37.87 25.68 26.15
CA THR A 8 36.90 25.64 25.02
C THR A 8 35.95 24.48 25.25
N ALA A 9 34.73 24.77 25.65
CA ALA A 9 33.66 23.77 25.73
C ALA A 9 33.16 23.45 24.32
N MET A 10 33.53 22.28 23.81
CA MET A 10 32.92 21.73 22.60
C MET A 10 31.50 21.25 22.92
N LEU A 11 30.52 22.00 22.42
CA LEU A 11 29.11 21.62 22.48
C LEU A 11 28.84 20.60 21.36
N SER A 12 28.82 19.31 21.69
CA SER A 12 28.45 18.25 20.75
C SER A 12 26.94 18.31 20.53
N VAL A 13 26.50 18.86 19.42
CA VAL A 13 25.11 18.78 18.95
C VAL A 13 24.91 17.36 18.43
N ILE A 14 24.33 16.50 19.25
CA ILE A 14 23.82 15.19 18.78
C ILE A 14 22.55 15.49 18.01
N GLY A 15 22.68 15.63 16.69
CA GLY A 15 21.55 15.69 15.79
C GLY A 15 20.85 14.34 15.82
N ALA A 16 19.65 14.28 16.42
CA ALA A 16 18.78 13.14 16.24
C ALA A 16 18.45 13.03 14.76
N ALA A 17 18.98 12.00 14.09
CA ALA A 17 18.60 11.68 12.73
C ALA A 17 17.11 11.33 12.73
N ALA A 18 16.27 12.19 12.13
CA ALA A 18 14.87 11.88 11.92
C ALA A 18 14.80 10.67 11.00
N GLN A 19 14.27 9.53 11.50
CA GLN A 19 14.03 8.36 10.67
C GLN A 19 12.94 8.71 9.66
N ALA A 20 13.22 8.47 8.37
CA ALA A 20 12.23 8.62 7.31
C ALA A 20 11.06 7.66 7.58
N ALA A 21 9.83 8.15 7.34
CA ALA A 21 8.64 7.31 7.43
C ALA A 21 8.76 6.11 6.46
N PRO A 22 8.25 4.93 6.83
CA PRO A 22 8.32 3.76 5.96
C PRO A 22 7.56 4.02 4.66
N VAL A 23 8.17 3.68 3.52
CA VAL A 23 7.60 3.82 2.18
C VAL A 23 7.43 2.45 1.57
N GLY A 24 6.31 2.23 0.87
CA GLY A 24 6.04 0.96 0.21
C GLY A 24 5.73 -0.18 1.17
N THR A 25 5.16 0.10 2.33
CA THR A 25 4.74 -0.90 3.30
C THR A 25 3.72 -1.86 2.71
N LEU A 26 2.74 -1.34 1.95
CA LEU A 26 1.76 -2.14 1.23
C LEU A 26 1.77 -1.76 -0.25
N SER A 27 1.96 -2.76 -1.10
CA SER A 27 1.84 -2.62 -2.55
C SER A 27 0.80 -3.60 -3.09
N VAL A 28 0.24 -3.26 -4.25
CA VAL A 28 -0.67 -4.13 -4.99
C VAL A 28 -0.24 -4.22 -6.45
N HIS A 29 -0.68 -5.28 -7.13
CA HIS A 29 -0.42 -5.49 -8.55
C HIS A 29 -1.59 -6.25 -9.17
N ILE A 30 -2.02 -5.84 -10.35
CA ILE A 30 -3.07 -6.53 -11.10
C ILE A 30 -2.52 -6.99 -12.45
N LEU A 31 -2.60 -8.29 -12.69
CA LEU A 31 -2.37 -8.91 -13.98
C LEU A 31 -3.71 -9.28 -14.60
N ASN A 32 -3.98 -8.76 -15.80
CA ASN A 32 -5.10 -9.22 -16.61
C ASN A 32 -4.72 -10.54 -17.29
N GLN A 33 -5.29 -11.64 -16.82
CA GLN A 33 -4.96 -12.99 -17.31
C GLN A 33 -5.43 -13.25 -18.74
N GLN A 34 -6.43 -12.51 -19.23
CA GLN A 34 -6.93 -12.65 -20.60
C GLN A 34 -5.93 -12.10 -21.62
N THR A 35 -5.20 -11.07 -21.25
CA THR A 35 -4.23 -10.40 -22.14
C THR A 35 -2.78 -10.75 -21.81
N GLY A 36 -2.53 -11.27 -20.60
CA GLY A 36 -1.18 -11.48 -20.08
C GLY A 36 -0.44 -10.17 -19.74
N LYS A 37 -1.17 -9.06 -19.66
CA LYS A 37 -0.60 -7.72 -19.42
C LYS A 37 -1.05 -7.13 -18.09
N PRO A 38 -0.28 -6.20 -17.51
CA PRO A 38 -0.74 -5.43 -16.36
C PRO A 38 -2.05 -4.68 -16.65
N ALA A 39 -2.87 -4.49 -15.62
CA ALA A 39 -4.11 -3.73 -15.71
C ALA A 39 -3.91 -2.30 -15.17
N PRO A 40 -3.75 -1.28 -16.03
CA PRO A 40 -3.59 0.09 -15.59
C PRO A 40 -4.92 0.77 -15.29
N GLY A 41 -4.89 1.82 -14.48
CA GLY A 41 -6.04 2.68 -14.23
C GLY A 41 -7.16 2.05 -13.39
N VAL A 42 -6.90 0.95 -12.70
CA VAL A 42 -7.86 0.33 -11.80
C VAL A 42 -7.86 1.08 -10.47
N ALA A 43 -9.02 1.59 -10.07
CA ALA A 43 -9.17 2.22 -8.77
C ALA A 43 -9.07 1.18 -7.65
N VAL A 44 -8.31 1.52 -6.61
CA VAL A 44 -8.04 0.66 -5.45
C VAL A 44 -8.31 1.45 -4.18
N MET A 45 -9.01 0.86 -3.24
CA MET A 45 -9.30 1.44 -1.93
C MET A 45 -8.77 0.53 -0.83
N LEU A 46 -8.10 1.13 0.17
CA LEU A 46 -7.65 0.45 1.37
C LEU A 46 -8.49 0.90 2.56
N GLU A 47 -9.00 -0.06 3.31
CA GLU A 47 -9.73 0.16 4.54
C GLU A 47 -9.14 -0.66 5.69
N ARG A 48 -9.32 -0.20 6.90
CA ARG A 48 -9.01 -0.94 8.13
C ARG A 48 -10.29 -1.23 8.90
N GLN A 49 -10.38 -2.42 9.44
CA GLN A 49 -11.48 -2.78 10.34
C GLN A 49 -11.35 -2.05 11.67
N ASP A 50 -12.43 -1.42 12.09
CA ASP A 50 -12.58 -0.71 13.36
C ASP A 50 -13.88 -1.18 14.03
N GLY A 51 -13.77 -2.19 14.92
CA GLY A 51 -14.92 -2.89 15.45
C GLY A 51 -15.71 -3.59 14.36
N SER A 52 -16.99 -3.26 14.21
CA SER A 52 -17.87 -3.75 13.13
C SER A 52 -17.83 -2.88 11.88
N ALA A 53 -17.14 -1.74 11.91
CA ALA A 53 -17.08 -0.78 10.81
C ALA A 53 -15.76 -0.90 10.03
N TRP A 54 -15.74 -0.32 8.82
CA TRP A 54 -14.58 -0.17 7.99
C TRP A 54 -14.25 1.31 7.83
N ARG A 55 -12.99 1.66 8.04
CA ARG A 55 -12.50 3.02 7.90
C ARG A 55 -11.56 3.11 6.72
N GLU A 56 -11.84 4.00 5.78
CA GLU A 56 -10.95 4.25 4.65
C GLU A 56 -9.61 4.82 5.14
N ILE A 57 -8.54 4.21 4.68
CA ILE A 57 -7.15 4.63 4.95
C ILE A 57 -6.57 5.37 3.76
N ALA A 58 -6.77 4.84 2.55
CA ALA A 58 -6.20 5.38 1.32
C ALA A 58 -6.96 4.89 0.10
N HIS A 59 -6.81 5.63 -1.00
CA HIS A 59 -7.22 5.18 -2.33
C HIS A 59 -6.19 5.62 -3.37
N ALA A 60 -6.12 4.90 -4.45
CA ALA A 60 -5.20 5.15 -5.56
C ALA A 60 -5.73 4.49 -6.83
N ALA A 61 -5.01 4.65 -7.92
CA ALA A 61 -5.23 3.90 -9.15
C ALA A 61 -3.94 3.21 -9.58
N THR A 62 -4.04 2.03 -10.20
CA THR A 62 -2.86 1.33 -10.71
C THR A 62 -2.20 2.12 -11.82
N ASP A 63 -0.87 2.11 -11.83
CA ASP A 63 -0.02 2.71 -12.86
C ASP A 63 0.00 1.87 -14.15
N ASN A 64 0.83 2.27 -15.12
CA ASN A 64 0.98 1.53 -16.38
C ASN A 64 1.53 0.10 -16.22
N ASP A 65 2.18 -0.17 -15.10
CA ASP A 65 2.64 -1.51 -14.74
C ASP A 65 1.58 -2.31 -13.95
N GLY A 66 0.36 -1.77 -13.80
CA GLY A 66 -0.71 -2.39 -13.02
C GLY A 66 -0.47 -2.35 -11.51
N ARG A 67 0.36 -1.42 -11.01
CA ARG A 67 0.82 -1.37 -9.63
C ARG A 67 0.37 -0.11 -8.90
N VAL A 68 0.13 -0.26 -7.61
CA VAL A 68 0.24 0.80 -6.63
C VAL A 68 1.38 0.43 -5.69
N ARG A 69 2.50 1.14 -5.81
CA ARG A 69 3.75 0.77 -5.12
C ARG A 69 3.74 1.10 -3.63
N SER A 70 2.94 2.08 -3.24
CA SER A 70 2.78 2.51 -1.84
C SER A 70 1.33 2.89 -1.60
N LEU A 71 0.49 1.91 -1.29
CA LEU A 71 -0.93 2.13 -1.03
C LEU A 71 -1.16 2.62 0.40
N TYR A 72 -0.37 2.17 1.38
CA TYR A 72 -0.44 2.70 2.73
C TYR A 72 0.27 4.06 2.80
N PRO A 73 -0.30 5.06 3.51
CA PRO A 73 0.30 6.40 3.60
C PRO A 73 1.73 6.37 4.12
N ALA A 74 2.66 7.00 3.40
CA ALA A 74 4.09 6.97 3.70
C ALA A 74 4.47 7.61 5.05
N ALA A 75 3.66 8.52 5.56
CA ALA A 75 3.93 9.26 6.80
C ALA A 75 3.34 8.60 8.06
N ALA A 76 2.73 7.43 7.93
CA ALA A 76 2.03 6.76 9.03
C ALA A 76 2.50 5.32 9.21
N ASP A 77 2.49 4.84 10.44
CA ASP A 77 2.75 3.45 10.75
C ASP A 77 1.53 2.59 10.39
N MET A 78 1.79 1.46 9.73
CA MET A 78 0.79 0.45 9.47
C MET A 78 0.72 -0.52 10.66
N ASP A 79 -0.27 -0.34 11.49
CA ASP A 79 -0.45 -1.14 12.70
C ASP A 79 -1.03 -2.53 12.42
N PRO A 80 -0.79 -3.52 13.30
CA PRO A 80 -1.48 -4.80 13.24
C PRO A 80 -3.00 -4.64 13.22
N GLY A 81 -3.67 -5.50 12.48
CA GLY A 81 -5.13 -5.49 12.35
C GLY A 81 -5.61 -6.15 11.08
N VAL A 82 -6.92 -6.13 10.86
CA VAL A 82 -7.55 -6.62 9.64
C VAL A 82 -7.76 -5.45 8.68
N TYR A 83 -7.32 -5.64 7.45
CA TYR A 83 -7.45 -4.67 6.38
C TYR A 83 -8.22 -5.27 5.20
N ARG A 84 -8.77 -4.40 4.37
CA ARG A 84 -9.44 -4.76 3.13
C ARG A 84 -8.93 -3.88 1.99
N VAL A 85 -8.39 -4.52 0.96
CA VAL A 85 -8.12 -3.86 -0.33
C VAL A 85 -9.29 -4.19 -1.25
N THR A 86 -9.93 -3.17 -1.80
CA THR A 86 -10.99 -3.35 -2.79
C THR A 86 -10.51 -2.85 -4.15
N PHE A 87 -10.49 -3.74 -5.13
CA PHE A 87 -10.17 -3.43 -6.52
C PHE A 87 -11.45 -3.18 -7.31
N LYS A 88 -11.59 -2.00 -7.93
CA LYS A 88 -12.78 -1.61 -8.71
C LYS A 88 -12.72 -2.22 -10.12
N THR A 89 -12.74 -3.52 -10.19
CA THR A 89 -12.54 -4.31 -11.41
C THR A 89 -13.71 -4.20 -12.39
N GLY A 90 -14.94 -4.04 -11.88
CA GLY A 90 -16.13 -3.83 -12.73
C GLY A 90 -15.99 -2.58 -13.60
N ALA A 91 -15.59 -1.46 -13.02
CA ALA A 91 -15.35 -0.22 -13.76
C ALA A 91 -14.23 -0.36 -14.79
N TYR A 92 -13.17 -1.10 -14.46
CA TYR A 92 -12.07 -1.39 -15.39
C TYR A 92 -12.55 -2.14 -16.64
N PHE A 93 -13.32 -3.21 -16.47
CA PHE A 93 -13.85 -3.98 -17.60
C PHE A 93 -14.90 -3.22 -18.39
N HIS A 94 -15.83 -2.55 -17.73
CA HIS A 94 -16.85 -1.73 -18.40
C HIS A 94 -16.24 -0.60 -19.21
N GLY A 95 -15.15 -0.01 -18.73
CA GLY A 95 -14.39 1.01 -19.46
C GLY A 95 -13.78 0.50 -20.78
N GLN A 96 -13.64 -0.81 -20.94
CA GLN A 96 -13.17 -1.50 -22.14
C GLN A 96 -14.31 -2.13 -22.95
N GLY A 97 -15.56 -1.87 -22.58
CA GLY A 97 -16.73 -2.47 -23.23
C GLY A 97 -16.88 -3.97 -22.95
N GLN A 98 -16.36 -4.45 -21.82
CA GLN A 98 -16.37 -5.85 -21.43
C GLN A 98 -17.28 -6.07 -20.22
N ASP A 99 -18.01 -7.18 -20.23
CA ASP A 99 -18.80 -7.63 -19.08
C ASP A 99 -17.91 -8.32 -18.05
N THR A 100 -18.35 -8.32 -16.82
CA THR A 100 -17.71 -9.07 -15.73
C THR A 100 -18.74 -9.60 -14.75
N PHE A 101 -18.44 -10.73 -14.13
CA PHE A 101 -19.32 -11.30 -13.10
C PHE A 101 -19.15 -10.60 -11.75
N PHE A 102 -17.94 -10.12 -11.45
CA PHE A 102 -17.62 -9.45 -10.18
C PHE A 102 -17.62 -7.94 -10.35
N PRO A 103 -18.54 -7.20 -9.67
CA PRO A 103 -18.59 -5.75 -9.76
C PRO A 103 -17.33 -5.08 -9.17
N GLU A 104 -16.74 -5.74 -8.18
CA GLU A 104 -15.48 -5.36 -7.53
C GLU A 104 -14.87 -6.59 -6.85
N VAL A 105 -13.62 -6.50 -6.46
CA VAL A 105 -12.92 -7.59 -5.76
C VAL A 105 -12.40 -7.08 -4.43
N PRO A 106 -13.07 -7.35 -3.31
CA PRO A 106 -12.57 -7.09 -1.97
C PRO A 106 -11.66 -8.24 -1.50
N VAL A 107 -10.50 -7.89 -0.96
CA VAL A 107 -9.53 -8.84 -0.41
C VAL A 107 -9.25 -8.48 1.04
N LEU A 108 -9.65 -9.36 1.96
CA LEU A 108 -9.31 -9.23 3.37
C LEU A 108 -7.95 -9.86 3.63
N PHE A 109 -7.14 -9.17 4.43
CA PHE A 109 -5.85 -9.70 4.86
C PHE A 109 -5.52 -9.21 6.27
N GLN A 110 -4.66 -9.94 6.96
CA GLN A 110 -4.26 -9.62 8.32
C GLN A 110 -2.82 -9.14 8.36
N VAL A 111 -2.60 -8.01 9.02
CA VAL A 111 -1.28 -7.51 9.39
C VAL A 111 -0.99 -7.94 10.82
N THR A 112 0.13 -8.62 11.03
CA THR A 112 0.51 -9.17 12.33
C THR A 112 1.63 -8.41 13.01
N GLN A 113 2.43 -7.66 12.25
CA GLN A 113 3.54 -6.85 12.74
C GLN A 113 3.45 -5.43 12.20
N GLN A 114 3.74 -4.45 13.03
CA GLN A 114 3.77 -3.05 12.62
C GLN A 114 4.77 -2.86 11.47
N ASN A 115 4.35 -2.13 10.44
CA ASN A 115 5.15 -1.84 9.24
C ASN A 115 5.67 -3.07 8.50
N GLU A 116 5.00 -4.22 8.66
CA GLU A 116 5.28 -5.41 7.87
C GLU A 116 5.16 -5.10 6.38
N LYS A 117 6.20 -5.42 5.61
CA LYS A 117 6.18 -5.17 4.17
C LYS A 117 5.33 -6.23 3.48
N LEU A 118 4.24 -5.78 2.86
CA LEU A 118 3.22 -6.64 2.28
C LEU A 118 2.98 -6.31 0.81
N HIS A 119 2.65 -7.35 0.05
CA HIS A 119 2.26 -7.25 -1.35
C HIS A 119 1.03 -8.11 -1.62
N VAL A 120 0.00 -7.50 -2.22
CA VAL A 120 -1.26 -8.18 -2.56
C VAL A 120 -1.43 -8.18 -4.09
N PRO A 121 -1.02 -9.24 -4.78
CA PRO A 121 -1.26 -9.40 -6.22
C PRO A 121 -2.66 -9.91 -6.50
N LEU A 122 -3.23 -9.47 -7.62
CA LEU A 122 -4.50 -9.93 -8.14
C LEU A 122 -4.32 -10.48 -9.56
N LEU A 123 -4.68 -11.74 -9.77
CA LEU A 123 -4.81 -12.36 -11.08
C LEU A 123 -6.26 -12.20 -11.52
N LEU A 124 -6.52 -11.40 -12.55
CA LEU A 124 -7.85 -10.93 -12.88
C LEU A 124 -8.31 -11.42 -14.25
N SER A 125 -9.54 -11.93 -14.30
CA SER A 125 -10.30 -12.13 -15.53
C SER A 125 -11.74 -11.64 -15.36
N GLN A 126 -12.54 -11.63 -16.42
CA GLN A 126 -13.94 -11.16 -16.37
C GLN A 126 -14.81 -11.99 -15.44
N TYR A 127 -14.53 -13.29 -15.30
CA TYR A 127 -15.39 -14.25 -14.60
C TYR A 127 -14.68 -15.00 -13.48
N GLY A 128 -13.50 -14.59 -13.09
CA GLY A 128 -12.75 -15.20 -12.00
C GLY A 128 -11.52 -14.39 -11.60
N TYR A 129 -11.03 -14.65 -10.42
CA TYR A 129 -9.79 -14.03 -9.95
C TYR A 129 -9.12 -14.91 -8.91
N ALA A 130 -7.85 -14.66 -8.69
CA ALA A 130 -7.08 -15.24 -7.60
C ALA A 130 -6.19 -14.18 -6.96
N THR A 131 -5.96 -14.33 -5.68
CA THR A 131 -5.06 -13.47 -4.91
C THR A 131 -4.24 -14.31 -3.96
N TYR A 132 -3.08 -13.81 -3.57
CA TYR A 132 -2.17 -14.49 -2.64
C TYR A 132 -1.30 -13.47 -1.92
N ARG A 133 -0.57 -13.94 -0.90
CA ARG A 133 0.45 -13.11 -0.28
C ARG A 133 1.68 -13.12 -1.19
N GLY A 134 1.92 -12.00 -1.86
CA GLY A 134 3.11 -11.81 -2.68
C GLY A 134 4.38 -11.62 -1.86
N SER A 135 5.49 -11.77 -2.51
CA SER A 135 6.83 -11.57 -1.92
C SER A 135 7.42 -10.22 -2.27
#